data_d6a6eba64b66b5a9a21d0345301b36a6
#
_entry.id   d6a6eba64b66b5a9a21d0345301b36a6
#
_cell.length_a   1.000
_cell.length_b   1.000
_cell.length_c   1.000
_cell.angle_alpha   90.00
_cell.angle_beta   90.00
_cell.angle_gamma   90.00
#
_symmetry.space_group_name_H-M   'P 1'
#
loop_
_entity.id
_entity.type
_entity.pdbx_description
1 polymer ?
#
loop_
_entity_poly.entity_id
_entity_poly.type
_entity_poly.pdbx_seq_one_letter_code
_entity_poly.pdbx_strand_id
1 'polypeptide(L)'
;MKHLLIVLIFSFFSLSIAQEIDSTNVKKDSLIVQEETMTQTKAPTSHESKWYYGGTVGFSFWNDYTYIGIYPLVGYKVSPKFSIGGKIGYSYYNYHDTDLSTDNYGGSVFTRYRVIPQFYLHGEFVYFSYEQQTYDRATMEYVTERNWVPFILLGGGLSQNIGQNVWAYVEILFDVLQDENSPYEGWEPFISIGVGVGF
;
A
#
# COMPACT_ATOMS: atom_id res chain seq x y z
N MET A 1 -7.03 -12.16 19.03
CA MET A 1 -5.80 -12.03 18.22
C MET A 1 -5.79 -10.80 17.30
N LYS A 2 -6.94 -10.28 16.83
CA LYS A 2 -7.00 -9.07 15.98
C LYS A 2 -6.41 -7.80 16.63
N HIS A 3 -6.51 -7.66 17.95
CA HIS A 3 -5.98 -6.50 18.67
C HIS A 3 -4.45 -6.52 18.90
N LEU A 4 -3.82 -7.69 18.83
CA LEU A 4 -2.37 -7.82 19.03
C LEU A 4 -1.57 -7.30 17.81
N LEU A 5 -2.11 -7.46 16.61
CA LEU A 5 -1.46 -6.99 15.37
C LEU A 5 -1.44 -5.45 15.30
N ILE A 6 -2.52 -4.80 15.72
CA ILE A 6 -2.64 -3.33 15.75
C ILE A 6 -1.64 -2.73 16.74
N VAL A 7 -1.47 -3.34 17.92
CA VAL A 7 -0.51 -2.90 18.94
C VAL A 7 0.93 -3.02 18.46
N LEU A 8 1.27 -4.07 17.70
CA LEU A 8 2.62 -4.26 17.15
C LEU A 8 2.96 -3.20 16.09
N ILE A 9 2.01 -2.79 15.25
CA ILE A 9 2.20 -1.74 14.25
C ILE A 9 2.42 -0.38 14.93
N PHE A 10 1.65 -0.08 15.97
CA PHE A 10 1.81 1.17 16.74
C PHE A 10 3.13 1.23 17.52
N SER A 11 3.64 0.11 18.04
CA SER A 11 4.90 0.07 18.76
C SER A 11 6.12 0.31 17.86
N PHE A 12 6.08 -0.14 16.60
CA PHE A 12 7.13 0.16 15.63
C PHE A 12 7.19 1.64 15.24
N PHE A 13 6.02 2.30 15.13
CA PHE A 13 5.96 3.73 14.84
C PHE A 13 6.44 4.61 15.99
N SER A 14 6.19 4.23 17.24
CA SER A 14 6.64 4.99 18.41
C SER A 14 8.15 4.92 18.64
N LEU A 15 8.80 3.83 18.26
CA LEU A 15 10.26 3.70 18.40
C LEU A 15 11.03 4.61 17.43
N SER A 16 10.49 4.84 16.23
CA SER A 16 11.12 5.69 15.21
C SER A 16 11.06 7.17 15.54
N ILE A 17 10.00 7.62 16.21
CA ILE A 17 9.86 9.03 16.67
C ILE A 17 10.85 9.33 17.82
N ALA A 18 11.10 8.35 18.69
CA ALA A 18 12.05 8.50 19.79
C ALA A 18 13.51 8.64 19.31
N GLN A 19 13.89 7.96 18.21
CA GLN A 19 15.23 8.07 17.64
C GLN A 19 15.50 9.41 16.94
N GLU A 20 14.48 10.04 16.36
CA GLU A 20 14.64 11.33 15.69
C GLU A 20 14.77 12.50 16.69
N ILE A 21 14.20 12.39 17.89
CA ILE A 21 14.29 13.39 18.95
C ILE A 21 15.68 13.36 19.64
N ASP A 22 16.30 12.20 19.74
CA ASP A 22 17.61 12.07 20.39
C ASP A 22 18.77 12.56 19.51
N SER A 23 18.65 12.48 18.19
CA SER A 23 19.69 12.98 17.25
C SER A 23 19.70 14.50 17.10
N THR A 24 18.64 15.22 17.50
CA THR A 24 18.61 16.70 17.45
C THR A 24 19.21 17.38 18.67
N ASN A 25 19.36 16.68 19.80
CA ASN A 25 19.90 17.26 21.04
C ASN A 25 21.43 17.19 21.19
N VAL A 26 22.14 16.43 20.33
CA VAL A 26 23.61 16.28 20.43
C VAL A 26 24.40 17.37 19.66
N LYS A 27 23.72 18.28 18.94
CA LYS A 27 24.39 19.27 18.10
C LYS A 27 24.51 20.68 18.70
N LYS A 28 24.38 20.86 20.01
CA LYS A 28 24.36 22.19 20.62
C LYS A 28 25.60 22.63 21.41
N ASP A 29 26.61 21.78 21.55
CA ASP A 29 27.83 22.12 22.29
C ASP A 29 29.11 21.89 21.49
N SER A 30 29.35 22.69 20.46
CA SER A 30 30.72 22.99 19.99
C SER A 30 30.71 24.16 19.00
N LEU A 31 30.54 25.35 19.51
CA LEU A 31 30.88 26.60 18.83
C LEU A 31 32.18 27.15 19.44
N ILE A 32 33.31 26.87 18.89
CA ILE A 32 34.49 27.75 18.92
C ILE A 32 35.36 27.44 17.66
N VAL A 33 35.35 28.45 16.78
CA VAL A 33 36.42 28.91 15.88
C VAL A 33 37.16 27.93 14.99
N GLN A 34 36.91 28.03 13.69
CA GLN A 34 37.96 28.30 12.70
C GLN A 34 37.33 28.79 11.39
N GLU A 35 37.61 30.05 11.09
CA GLU A 35 37.35 30.71 9.82
C GLU A 35 38.42 30.20 8.85
N GLU A 36 38.11 29.18 8.07
CA GLU A 36 38.90 28.80 6.90
C GLU A 36 37.96 28.74 5.67
N THR A 37 38.40 29.51 4.68
CA THR A 37 37.87 29.66 3.34
C THR A 37 37.47 28.31 2.76
N MET A 38 36.20 27.90 2.91
CA MET A 38 35.68 26.74 2.21
C MET A 38 35.18 27.16 0.82
N THR A 39 35.92 26.84 -0.17
CA THR A 39 35.45 26.67 -1.53
C THR A 39 34.18 25.82 -1.47
N GLN A 40 33.05 26.44 -1.77
CA GLN A 40 31.79 25.70 -1.88
C GLN A 40 31.90 24.66 -3.00
N THR A 41 32.30 23.47 -2.62
CA THR A 41 32.10 22.31 -3.48
C THR A 41 30.60 22.08 -3.51
N LYS A 42 29.94 22.55 -4.57
CA LYS A 42 28.54 22.31 -4.87
C LYS A 42 28.30 20.80 -4.80
N ALA A 43 27.65 20.36 -3.72
CA ALA A 43 27.27 18.97 -3.59
C ALA A 43 26.56 18.54 -4.88
N PRO A 44 26.84 17.35 -5.42
CA PRO A 44 26.13 16.88 -6.60
C PRO A 44 24.64 16.90 -6.27
N THR A 45 23.88 17.70 -7.03
CA THR A 45 22.43 17.66 -7.02
C THR A 45 22.03 16.26 -7.46
N SER A 46 21.77 15.39 -6.50
CA SER A 46 21.10 14.12 -6.80
C SER A 46 19.76 14.49 -7.43
N HIS A 47 19.61 14.26 -8.70
CA HIS A 47 18.30 14.30 -9.35
C HIS A 47 17.47 13.21 -8.69
N GLU A 48 16.73 13.55 -7.63
CA GLU A 48 15.75 12.64 -7.08
C GLU A 48 14.79 12.24 -8.19
N SER A 49 14.76 10.96 -8.49
CA SER A 49 13.83 10.44 -9.47
C SER A 49 12.40 10.81 -9.07
N LYS A 50 11.65 11.34 -10.02
CA LYS A 50 10.22 11.59 -9.83
C LYS A 50 9.41 10.30 -9.85
N TRP A 51 9.98 9.23 -10.37
CA TRP A 51 9.36 7.92 -10.41
C TRP A 51 9.65 7.17 -9.13
N TYR A 52 8.63 6.47 -8.63
CA TYR A 52 8.77 5.52 -7.55
C TYR A 52 8.06 4.21 -7.91
N TYR A 53 8.55 3.13 -7.34
CA TYR A 53 8.08 1.78 -7.58
C TYR A 53 7.82 1.10 -6.25
N GLY A 54 6.85 0.21 -6.23
CA GLY A 54 6.52 -0.51 -5.02
C GLY A 54 5.49 -1.58 -5.26
N GLY A 55 4.84 -1.97 -4.20
CA GLY A 55 3.75 -2.92 -4.28
C GLY A 55 3.46 -3.57 -2.95
N THR A 56 2.42 -4.39 -3.01
CA THR A 56 1.95 -5.20 -1.89
C THR A 56 1.98 -6.66 -2.30
N VAL A 57 2.40 -7.52 -1.38
CA VAL A 57 2.24 -8.97 -1.48
C VAL A 57 1.34 -9.40 -0.34
N GLY A 58 0.26 -10.06 -0.66
CA GLY A 58 -0.67 -10.63 0.30
C GLY A 58 -0.57 -12.15 0.28
N PHE A 59 -0.58 -12.77 1.45
CA PHE A 59 -0.73 -14.21 1.58
C PHE A 59 -1.51 -14.52 2.85
N SER A 60 -2.33 -15.55 2.77
CA SER A 60 -3.11 -16.06 3.89
C SER A 60 -3.22 -17.56 3.76
N PHE A 61 -3.00 -18.27 4.86
CA PHE A 61 -3.14 -19.71 4.95
C PHE A 61 -4.04 -20.03 6.12
N TRP A 62 -5.30 -20.37 5.82
CA TRP A 62 -6.28 -20.81 6.79
C TRP A 62 -6.63 -22.28 6.53
N ASN A 63 -7.30 -22.92 7.47
CA ASN A 63 -7.73 -24.30 7.29
C ASN A 63 -8.65 -24.46 6.05
N ASP A 64 -9.43 -23.43 5.76
CA ASP A 64 -10.49 -23.44 4.75
C ASP A 64 -9.99 -22.96 3.37
N TYR A 65 -8.98 -22.08 3.33
CA TYR A 65 -8.47 -21.54 2.06
C TYR A 65 -7.01 -21.07 2.13
N THR A 66 -6.37 -21.09 0.97
CA THR A 66 -5.08 -20.43 0.69
C THR A 66 -5.31 -19.23 -0.22
N TYR A 67 -4.75 -18.10 0.14
CA TYR A 67 -4.73 -16.88 -0.66
C TYR A 67 -3.30 -16.42 -0.92
N ILE A 68 -3.02 -16.07 -2.18
CA ILE A 68 -1.78 -15.42 -2.62
C ILE A 68 -2.15 -14.29 -3.56
N GLY A 69 -1.62 -13.08 -3.29
CA GLY A 69 -1.86 -11.91 -4.13
C GLY A 69 -0.60 -11.06 -4.30
N ILE A 70 -0.41 -10.51 -5.49
CA ILE A 70 0.67 -9.58 -5.82
C ILE A 70 0.10 -8.35 -6.51
N TYR A 71 0.54 -7.16 -6.07
CA TYR A 71 0.00 -5.87 -6.54
C TYR A 71 1.15 -4.88 -6.75
N PRO A 72 1.97 -5.05 -7.80
CA PRO A 72 3.01 -4.08 -8.14
C PRO A 72 2.41 -2.75 -8.56
N LEU A 73 3.09 -1.66 -8.18
CA LEU A 73 2.70 -0.30 -8.52
C LEU A 73 3.87 0.52 -9.06
N VAL A 74 3.53 1.49 -9.88
CA VAL A 74 4.41 2.56 -10.34
C VAL A 74 3.73 3.90 -10.11
N GLY A 75 4.47 4.85 -9.55
CA GLY A 75 3.97 6.20 -9.31
C GLY A 75 4.92 7.27 -9.82
N TYR A 76 4.38 8.45 -10.05
CA TYR A 76 5.09 9.63 -10.52
C TYR A 76 4.77 10.83 -9.63
N LYS A 77 5.80 11.46 -9.07
CA LYS A 77 5.70 12.69 -8.27
C LYS A 77 5.47 13.88 -9.18
N VAL A 78 4.23 14.32 -9.30
CA VAL A 78 3.88 15.55 -10.06
C VAL A 78 4.41 16.77 -9.32
N SER A 79 4.32 16.75 -7.98
CA SER A 79 4.88 17.76 -7.10
C SER A 79 5.44 17.10 -5.82
N PRO A 80 6.13 17.82 -4.93
CA PRO A 80 6.61 17.28 -3.65
C PRO A 80 5.52 16.65 -2.78
N LYS A 81 4.27 17.10 -2.96
CA LYS A 81 3.13 16.62 -2.17
C LYS A 81 2.14 15.77 -2.95
N PHE A 82 2.14 15.82 -4.28
CA PHE A 82 1.15 15.16 -5.10
C PHE A 82 1.77 14.17 -6.07
N SER A 83 1.27 12.96 -6.08
CA SER A 83 1.65 11.92 -7.01
C SER A 83 0.44 11.22 -7.63
N ILE A 84 0.66 10.68 -8.81
CA ILE A 84 -0.28 9.82 -9.53
C ILE A 84 0.42 8.52 -9.87
N GLY A 85 -0.33 7.45 -10.08
CA GLY A 85 0.28 6.18 -10.45
C GLY A 85 -0.74 5.17 -10.92
N GLY A 86 -0.22 3.99 -11.23
CA GLY A 86 -1.00 2.82 -11.59
C GLY A 86 -0.53 1.60 -10.81
N LYS A 87 -1.45 0.67 -10.66
CA LYS A 87 -1.23 -0.61 -10.02
C LYS A 87 -1.86 -1.70 -10.89
N ILE A 88 -1.22 -2.82 -11.00
CA ILE A 88 -1.82 -4.05 -11.55
C ILE A 88 -1.86 -5.07 -10.42
N GLY A 89 -2.82 -5.97 -10.48
CA GLY A 89 -2.99 -6.96 -9.43
C GLY A 89 -3.39 -8.31 -9.97
N TYR A 90 -2.89 -9.32 -9.31
CA TYR A 90 -3.32 -10.70 -9.49
C TYR A 90 -3.43 -11.37 -8.13
N SER A 91 -4.51 -12.11 -7.91
CA SER A 91 -4.67 -12.91 -6.72
C SER A 91 -5.29 -14.27 -7.04
N TYR A 92 -4.87 -15.26 -6.29
CA TYR A 92 -5.31 -16.64 -6.41
C TYR A 92 -5.83 -17.12 -5.06
N TYR A 93 -7.02 -17.73 -5.08
CA TYR A 93 -7.64 -18.38 -3.94
C TYR A 93 -7.79 -19.85 -4.23
N ASN A 94 -7.51 -20.70 -3.25
CA ASN A 94 -7.77 -22.11 -3.28
C ASN A 94 -8.54 -22.52 -2.03
N TYR A 95 -9.74 -23.03 -2.19
CA TYR A 95 -10.63 -23.49 -1.13
C TYR A 95 -10.42 -24.98 -0.89
N HIS A 96 -9.93 -25.36 0.27
CA HIS A 96 -9.52 -26.73 0.57
C HIS A 96 -10.70 -27.70 0.69
N ASP A 97 -11.85 -27.22 1.15
CA ASP A 97 -13.03 -28.06 1.40
C ASP A 97 -13.77 -28.49 0.12
N THR A 98 -13.57 -27.75 -0.98
CA THR A 98 -14.34 -27.93 -2.22
C THR A 98 -13.46 -28.23 -3.43
N ASP A 99 -12.12 -28.26 -3.27
CA ASP A 99 -11.14 -28.31 -4.37
C ASP A 99 -11.37 -27.22 -5.45
N LEU A 100 -12.06 -26.14 -5.06
CA LEU A 100 -12.35 -25.02 -5.95
C LEU A 100 -11.23 -23.99 -5.87
N SER A 101 -10.85 -23.46 -7.01
CA SER A 101 -9.90 -22.34 -7.07
C SER A 101 -10.46 -21.21 -7.91
N THR A 102 -10.13 -19.99 -7.53
CA THR A 102 -10.50 -18.78 -8.27
C THR A 102 -9.30 -17.89 -8.45
N ASP A 103 -9.21 -17.23 -9.59
CA ASP A 103 -8.21 -16.23 -9.85
C ASP A 103 -8.84 -14.88 -10.21
N ASN A 104 -8.27 -13.82 -9.65
CA ASN A 104 -8.75 -12.47 -9.85
C ASN A 104 -7.60 -11.60 -10.34
N TYR A 105 -7.88 -10.71 -11.28
CA TYR A 105 -6.89 -9.81 -11.84
C TYR A 105 -7.51 -8.49 -12.27
N GLY A 106 -6.67 -7.47 -12.35
CA GLY A 106 -7.13 -6.17 -12.77
C GLY A 106 -6.06 -5.11 -12.66
N GLY A 107 -6.52 -3.86 -12.69
CA GLY A 107 -5.65 -2.72 -12.55
C GLY A 107 -6.36 -1.54 -11.91
N SER A 108 -5.56 -0.57 -11.53
CA SER A 108 -6.06 0.66 -10.96
C SER A 108 -5.19 1.86 -11.34
N VAL A 109 -5.78 3.02 -11.21
CA VAL A 109 -5.09 4.31 -11.22
C VAL A 109 -5.33 5.00 -9.90
N PHE A 110 -4.29 5.60 -9.34
CA PHE A 110 -4.39 6.23 -8.04
C PHE A 110 -3.77 7.62 -7.99
N THR A 111 -4.19 8.37 -6.98
CA THR A 111 -3.61 9.65 -6.59
C THR A 111 -3.27 9.61 -5.12
N ARG A 112 -2.16 10.26 -4.74
CA ARG A 112 -1.74 10.44 -3.34
C ARG A 112 -1.41 11.88 -3.08
N TYR A 113 -1.93 12.42 -1.98
CA TYR A 113 -1.60 13.74 -1.50
C TYR A 113 -0.96 13.67 -0.12
N ARG A 114 0.33 14.01 -0.02
CA ARG A 114 1.11 13.99 1.21
C ARG A 114 0.79 15.21 2.05
N VAL A 115 0.08 15.01 3.14
CA VAL A 115 -0.30 16.08 4.09
C VAL A 115 0.91 16.47 4.92
N ILE A 116 1.56 15.48 5.54
CA ILE A 116 2.83 15.55 6.25
C ILE A 116 3.77 14.46 5.72
N PRO A 117 5.07 14.47 6.04
CA PRO A 117 6.03 13.50 5.49
C PRO A 117 5.61 12.03 5.65
N GLN A 118 4.94 11.69 6.76
CA GLN A 118 4.55 10.32 7.07
C GLN A 118 3.11 9.97 6.66
N PHE A 119 2.21 10.97 6.54
CA PHE A 119 0.79 10.73 6.27
C PHE A 119 0.36 11.28 4.93
N TYR A 120 -0.36 10.48 4.17
CA TYR A 120 -0.94 10.87 2.90
C TYR A 120 -2.41 10.44 2.78
N LEU A 121 -3.17 11.22 2.03
CA LEU A 121 -4.49 10.87 1.54
C LEU A 121 -4.32 10.08 0.25
N HIS A 122 -5.21 9.11 0.01
CA HIS A 122 -5.20 8.23 -1.15
C HIS A 122 -6.58 8.17 -1.78
N GLY A 123 -6.63 8.32 -3.10
CA GLY A 123 -7.81 8.04 -3.90
C GLY A 123 -7.43 7.12 -5.05
N GLU A 124 -8.20 6.05 -5.29
CA GLU A 124 -7.89 5.03 -6.27
C GLU A 124 -9.16 4.59 -6.99
N PHE A 125 -9.12 4.55 -8.32
CA PHE A 125 -10.11 3.88 -9.13
C PHE A 125 -9.58 2.51 -9.53
N VAL A 126 -10.28 1.45 -9.14
CA VAL A 126 -9.92 0.07 -9.38
C VAL A 126 -10.93 -0.54 -10.34
N TYR A 127 -10.45 -1.34 -11.28
CA TYR A 127 -11.27 -2.18 -12.14
C TYR A 127 -10.71 -3.59 -12.13
N PHE A 128 -11.43 -4.49 -11.47
CA PHE A 128 -10.92 -5.82 -11.15
C PHE A 128 -11.91 -6.89 -11.60
N SER A 129 -11.38 -7.96 -12.18
CA SER A 129 -12.14 -9.14 -12.60
C SER A 129 -12.13 -10.16 -11.50
N TYR A 130 -13.31 -10.50 -11.00
CA TYR A 130 -13.52 -11.53 -10.00
C TYR A 130 -14.17 -12.76 -10.63
N GLU A 131 -13.62 -13.91 -10.29
CA GLU A 131 -14.19 -15.20 -10.62
C GLU A 131 -15.00 -15.68 -9.42
N GLN A 132 -16.30 -15.91 -9.64
CA GLN A 132 -17.25 -16.39 -8.63
C GLN A 132 -17.82 -17.73 -9.08
N GLN A 133 -17.91 -18.64 -8.14
CA GLN A 133 -18.54 -19.95 -8.38
C GLN A 133 -19.91 -19.97 -7.73
N THR A 134 -20.93 -20.13 -8.56
CA THR A 134 -22.32 -20.21 -8.12
C THR A 134 -22.84 -21.62 -8.36
N TYR A 135 -23.48 -22.20 -7.35
CA TYR A 135 -24.13 -23.49 -7.49
C TYR A 135 -25.46 -23.36 -8.24
N ASP A 136 -25.51 -23.86 -9.47
CA ASP A 136 -26.75 -23.89 -10.24
C ASP A 136 -27.60 -25.10 -9.83
N ARG A 137 -28.73 -24.81 -9.22
CA ARG A 137 -29.70 -25.84 -8.78
C ARG A 137 -30.38 -26.58 -9.92
N ALA A 138 -30.42 -26.03 -11.13
CA ALA A 138 -31.06 -26.64 -12.28
C ALA A 138 -30.18 -27.72 -12.89
N THR A 139 -28.88 -27.49 -12.95
CA THR A 139 -27.89 -28.43 -13.50
C THR A 139 -27.24 -29.28 -12.41
N MET A 140 -27.39 -28.92 -11.13
CA MET A 140 -26.67 -29.49 -9.96
C MET A 140 -25.15 -29.43 -10.09
N GLU A 141 -24.64 -28.42 -10.77
CA GLU A 141 -23.21 -28.20 -11.00
C GLU A 141 -22.80 -26.81 -10.51
N TYR A 142 -21.51 -26.65 -10.24
CA TYR A 142 -20.92 -25.33 -10.01
C TYR A 142 -20.64 -24.66 -11.35
N VAL A 143 -21.24 -23.49 -11.54
CA VAL A 143 -20.99 -22.63 -12.72
C VAL A 143 -20.06 -21.52 -12.31
N THR A 144 -18.98 -21.37 -13.07
CA THR A 144 -18.03 -20.29 -12.88
C THR A 144 -18.45 -19.08 -13.69
N GLU A 145 -18.70 -17.97 -13.01
CA GLU A 145 -18.99 -16.69 -13.63
C GLU A 145 -17.86 -15.70 -13.33
N ARG A 146 -17.53 -14.86 -14.30
CA ARG A 146 -16.50 -13.83 -14.16
C ARG A 146 -17.13 -12.46 -14.35
N ASN A 147 -17.02 -11.64 -13.30
CA ASN A 147 -17.56 -10.31 -13.27
C ASN A 147 -16.46 -9.25 -13.13
N TRP A 148 -16.59 -8.17 -13.89
CA TRP A 148 -15.73 -7.01 -13.75
C TRP A 148 -16.38 -5.99 -12.81
N VAL A 149 -15.70 -5.68 -11.72
CA VAL A 149 -16.23 -4.83 -10.65
C VAL A 149 -15.39 -3.56 -10.55
N PRO A 150 -16.00 -2.37 -10.67
CA PRO A 150 -15.35 -1.12 -10.39
C PRO A 150 -15.39 -0.79 -8.90
N PHE A 151 -14.32 -0.16 -8.38
CA PHE A 151 -14.28 0.41 -7.04
C PHE A 151 -13.76 1.84 -7.11
N ILE A 152 -14.26 2.69 -6.24
CA ILE A 152 -13.69 3.99 -5.92
C ILE A 152 -13.25 3.95 -4.46
N LEU A 153 -11.95 3.79 -4.27
CA LEU A 153 -11.36 3.67 -2.94
C LEU A 153 -10.86 5.03 -2.46
N LEU A 154 -11.29 5.45 -1.28
CA LEU A 154 -10.84 6.66 -0.62
C LEU A 154 -10.35 6.35 0.80
N GLY A 155 -9.28 7.01 1.19
CA GLY A 155 -8.73 6.84 2.53
C GLY A 155 -7.37 7.48 2.68
N GLY A 156 -6.47 6.81 3.39
CA GLY A 156 -5.14 7.33 3.61
C GLY A 156 -4.16 6.26 4.09
N GLY A 157 -2.91 6.67 4.20
CA GLY A 157 -1.86 5.78 4.62
C GLY A 157 -0.77 6.50 5.40
N LEU A 158 -0.03 5.69 6.14
CA LEU A 158 1.20 6.09 6.80
C LEU A 158 2.38 5.46 6.06
N SER A 159 3.42 6.24 5.84
CA SER A 159 4.66 5.77 5.23
C SER A 159 5.86 6.13 6.09
N GLN A 160 6.78 5.19 6.23
CA GLN A 160 8.01 5.34 7.00
C GLN A 160 9.21 4.96 6.14
N ASN A 161 10.23 5.80 6.16
CA ASN A 161 11.52 5.44 5.57
C ASN A 161 12.20 4.36 6.43
N ILE A 162 12.57 3.25 5.81
CA ILE A 162 13.20 2.10 6.47
C ILE A 162 14.61 1.81 5.95
N GLY A 163 15.09 2.61 5.00
CA GLY A 163 16.42 2.43 4.42
C GLY A 163 16.74 3.52 3.39
N GLN A 164 17.88 3.39 2.71
CA GLN A 164 18.26 4.32 1.65
C GLN A 164 17.20 4.31 0.52
N ASN A 165 16.29 5.30 0.55
CA ASN A 165 15.23 5.46 -0.45
C ASN A 165 14.19 4.31 -0.47
N VAL A 166 14.12 3.50 0.60
CA VAL A 166 13.13 2.42 0.77
C VAL A 166 12.13 2.83 1.85
N TRP A 167 10.86 2.68 1.54
CA TRP A 167 9.74 3.06 2.39
C TRP A 167 8.81 1.87 2.63
N ALA A 168 8.42 1.68 3.88
CA ALA A 168 7.28 0.85 4.21
C ALA A 168 6.04 1.72 4.34
N TYR A 169 4.88 1.17 3.99
CA TYR A 169 3.61 1.88 4.15
C TYR A 169 2.49 0.95 4.60
N VAL A 170 1.51 1.53 5.27
CA VAL A 170 0.23 0.91 5.57
C VAL A 170 -0.88 1.86 5.10
N GLU A 171 -1.89 1.32 4.44
CA GLU A 171 -3.04 2.06 3.91
C GLU A 171 -4.33 1.46 4.45
N ILE A 172 -5.32 2.34 4.69
CA ILE A 172 -6.70 1.96 4.99
C ILE A 172 -7.58 2.74 4.01
N LEU A 173 -8.30 2.02 3.17
CA LEU A 173 -9.17 2.58 2.14
C LEU A 173 -10.57 2.01 2.29
N PHE A 174 -11.57 2.78 1.90
CA PHE A 174 -12.98 2.38 1.88
C PHE A 174 -13.53 2.53 0.47
N ASP A 175 -14.30 1.55 0.03
CA ASP A 175 -15.03 1.67 -1.23
C ASP A 175 -16.24 2.58 -1.03
N VAL A 176 -16.28 3.68 -1.77
CA VAL A 176 -17.40 4.63 -1.75
C VAL A 176 -18.37 4.43 -2.92
N LEU A 177 -17.99 3.63 -3.92
CA LEU A 177 -18.85 3.29 -5.05
C LEU A 177 -19.85 2.20 -4.68
N GLN A 178 -19.40 1.19 -3.94
CA GLN A 178 -20.23 0.06 -3.46
C GLN A 178 -21.06 -0.59 -4.58
N ASP A 179 -20.38 -1.03 -5.65
CA ASP A 179 -21.03 -1.74 -6.75
C ASP A 179 -21.73 -3.00 -6.26
N GLU A 180 -22.94 -3.27 -6.76
CA GLU A 180 -23.76 -4.42 -6.34
C GLU A 180 -23.14 -5.79 -6.69
N ASN A 181 -22.21 -5.84 -7.65
CA ASN A 181 -21.44 -7.05 -7.98
C ASN A 181 -20.16 -7.19 -7.14
N SER A 182 -19.93 -6.28 -6.19
CA SER A 182 -18.75 -6.34 -5.31
C SER A 182 -18.79 -7.61 -4.44
N PRO A 183 -17.70 -8.37 -4.34
CA PRO A 183 -17.61 -9.49 -3.42
C PRO A 183 -17.43 -9.07 -1.95
N TYR A 184 -17.27 -7.77 -1.68
CA TYR A 184 -17.04 -7.23 -0.34
C TYR A 184 -18.28 -6.59 0.22
N GLU A 185 -18.45 -6.70 1.55
CA GLU A 185 -19.54 -6.02 2.24
C GLU A 185 -19.36 -4.50 2.25
N GLY A 186 -20.48 -3.76 2.29
CA GLY A 186 -20.44 -2.31 2.30
C GLY A 186 -19.63 -1.76 3.47
N TRP A 187 -18.74 -0.80 3.20
CA TRP A 187 -17.86 -0.14 4.18
C TRP A 187 -16.79 -1.04 4.83
N GLU A 188 -16.55 -2.22 4.29
CA GLU A 188 -15.42 -3.04 4.71
C GLU A 188 -14.10 -2.33 4.35
N PRO A 189 -13.15 -2.17 5.33
CA PRO A 189 -11.90 -1.49 5.08
C PRO A 189 -10.92 -2.37 4.28
N PHE A 190 -10.37 -1.84 3.21
CA PHE A 190 -9.24 -2.41 2.49
C PHE A 190 -7.96 -2.00 3.20
N ILE A 191 -7.32 -2.93 3.89
CA ILE A 191 -6.06 -2.70 4.60
C ILE A 191 -4.94 -3.30 3.79
N SER A 192 -3.95 -2.50 3.43
CA SER A 192 -2.77 -2.95 2.71
C SER A 192 -1.47 -2.52 3.38
N ILE A 193 -0.49 -3.40 3.31
CA ILE A 193 0.88 -3.17 3.79
C ILE A 193 1.81 -3.44 2.64
N GLY A 194 2.72 -2.52 2.37
CA GLY A 194 3.62 -2.65 1.25
C GLY A 194 4.95 -1.94 1.44
N VAL A 195 5.79 -2.08 0.44
CA VAL A 195 7.08 -1.42 0.35
C VAL A 195 7.22 -0.69 -0.97
N GLY A 196 8.03 0.36 -0.97
CA GLY A 196 8.32 1.13 -2.18
C GLY A 196 9.72 1.71 -2.16
N VAL A 197 10.23 2.01 -3.33
CA VAL A 197 11.51 2.67 -3.56
C VAL A 197 11.27 3.99 -4.27
N GLY A 198 11.88 5.06 -3.79
CA GLY A 198 11.69 6.39 -4.36
C GLY A 198 10.41 7.10 -3.92
N PHE A 199 9.75 6.62 -2.90
CA PHE A 199 8.41 7.03 -2.43
C PHE A 199 8.37 8.45 -1.83
#